data_3f0cd265d57ead812c5fe81f35354a44
#
_entry.id   3f0cd265d57ead812c5fe81f35354a44
#
_cell.length_a   1.000
_cell.length_b   1.000
_cell.length_c   1.000
_cell.angle_alpha   90.00
_cell.angle_beta   90.00
_cell.angle_gamma   90.00
#
_symmetry.space_group_name_H-M   'P 1'
#
loop_
_entity.id
_entity.type
_entity.pdbx_description
1 polymer ?
#
loop_
_entity_poly.entity_id
_entity_poly.type
_entity_poly.pdbx_seq_one_letter_code
_entity_poly.pdbx_strand_id
1 'polypeptide(L)'
;MIPLLREGDVLAHPFTRHPGGFVNREGEVHPVIRAALDRGLKVDVGHGSHFSYRLAKKAIAAGIMPTTLGADIHGYNTHVPAPAGTPEEHEDEENHPFAGQAKFSLVQAMSSMMALGLTLEQVVPMVTSRPAEMLGLSHEIGALKVGMDADVSVIVEKQGRFILSDNEKTEVVANSLLQPVFCLRAGTRYDAVASILPEAVAA
;
A
#
# COMPACT_ATOMS: atom_id res chain seq x y z
N MET A 1 13.87 -7.74 19.10
CA MET A 1 12.41 -7.81 18.80
C MET A 1 12.09 -8.89 17.76
N ILE A 2 12.63 -8.83 16.54
CA ILE A 2 12.33 -9.81 15.43
C ILE A 2 12.48 -11.29 15.83
N PRO A 3 13.48 -11.71 16.61
CA PRO A 3 13.58 -13.10 17.06
C PRO A 3 12.42 -13.58 17.95
N LEU A 4 11.63 -12.66 18.52
CA LEU A 4 10.48 -12.98 19.37
C LEU A 4 9.19 -13.17 18.57
N LEU A 5 9.20 -12.81 17.28
CA LEU A 5 8.06 -12.96 16.40
C LEU A 5 7.88 -14.43 16.00
N ARG A 6 6.62 -14.84 15.87
CA ARG A 6 6.18 -16.20 15.56
C ARG A 6 5.78 -16.33 14.10
N GLU A 7 5.61 -17.53 13.63
CA GLU A 7 4.94 -17.81 12.38
C GLU A 7 3.58 -17.11 12.33
N GLY A 8 3.29 -16.44 11.22
CA GLY A 8 2.06 -15.69 11.00
C GLY A 8 2.04 -14.27 11.57
N ASP A 9 2.97 -13.90 12.45
CA ASP A 9 3.12 -12.51 12.87
C ASP A 9 3.48 -11.63 11.66
N VAL A 10 3.14 -10.33 11.72
CA VAL A 10 3.26 -9.40 10.58
C VAL A 10 4.30 -8.33 10.89
N LEU A 11 5.22 -8.10 9.95
CA LEU A 11 6.06 -6.91 9.92
C LEU A 11 5.53 -5.95 8.86
N ALA A 12 5.22 -4.74 9.28
CA ALA A 12 4.81 -3.65 8.40
C ALA A 12 6.02 -2.85 7.88
N HIS A 13 5.82 -2.11 6.79
CA HIS A 13 6.75 -1.13 6.22
C HIS A 13 8.11 -1.70 5.76
N PRO A 14 8.19 -2.84 5.05
CA PRO A 14 9.46 -3.43 4.61
C PRO A 14 10.21 -2.54 3.61
N PHE A 15 9.47 -1.70 2.88
CA PHE A 15 9.98 -0.83 1.82
C PHE A 15 10.17 0.61 2.28
N THR A 16 10.44 0.76 3.58
CA THR A 16 10.62 2.08 4.20
C THR A 16 11.99 2.67 3.96
N ARG A 17 12.03 4.00 3.77
CA ARG A 17 13.26 4.80 3.77
C ARG A 17 13.84 5.03 5.18
N HIS A 18 13.04 4.78 6.21
CA HIS A 18 13.45 4.99 7.60
C HIS A 18 14.39 3.87 8.09
N PRO A 19 15.16 4.10 9.18
CA PRO A 19 15.95 3.04 9.80
C PRO A 19 15.08 1.84 10.17
N GLY A 20 15.65 0.63 10.00
CA GLY A 20 14.92 -0.62 10.27
C GLY A 20 14.30 -1.27 9.03
N GLY A 21 14.60 -0.77 7.83
CA GLY A 21 14.24 -1.44 6.58
C GLY A 21 14.84 -2.85 6.47
N PHE A 22 14.28 -3.65 5.57
CA PHE A 22 14.62 -5.08 5.44
C PHE A 22 15.89 -5.36 4.66
N VAL A 23 16.34 -4.38 3.88
CA VAL A 23 17.55 -4.47 3.06
C VAL A 23 18.50 -3.34 3.40
N ASN A 24 19.80 -3.62 3.29
CA ASN A 24 20.85 -2.62 3.43
C ASN A 24 20.99 -1.76 2.15
N ARG A 25 22.00 -0.87 2.12
CA ARG A 25 22.23 0.02 0.96
C ARG A 25 22.59 -0.76 -0.30
N GLU A 26 23.21 -1.91 -0.17
CA GLU A 26 23.62 -2.81 -1.25
C GLU A 26 22.43 -3.65 -1.77
N GLY A 27 21.33 -3.72 -1.02
CA GLY A 27 20.13 -4.51 -1.34
C GLY A 27 20.15 -5.91 -0.73
N GLU A 28 21.09 -6.18 0.17
CA GLU A 28 21.15 -7.46 0.88
C GLU A 28 20.12 -7.49 2.01
N VAL A 29 19.42 -8.61 2.15
CA VAL A 29 18.46 -8.81 3.23
C VAL A 29 19.21 -9.05 4.54
N HIS A 30 18.85 -8.32 5.58
CA HIS A 30 19.44 -8.54 6.90
C HIS A 30 19.19 -9.98 7.36
N PRO A 31 20.22 -10.72 7.85
CA PRO A 31 20.10 -12.15 8.20
C PRO A 31 18.94 -12.46 9.18
N VAL A 32 18.70 -11.57 10.14
CA VAL A 32 17.59 -11.71 11.10
C VAL A 32 16.22 -11.63 10.41
N ILE A 33 16.09 -10.78 9.38
CA ILE A 33 14.87 -10.69 8.56
C ILE A 33 14.70 -11.96 7.73
N ARG A 34 15.77 -12.42 7.06
CA ARG A 34 15.72 -13.66 6.26
C ARG A 34 15.24 -14.83 7.11
N ALA A 35 15.88 -15.03 8.27
CA ALA A 35 15.49 -16.09 9.19
C ALA A 35 14.04 -15.98 9.71
N ALA A 36 13.52 -14.75 9.83
CA ALA A 36 12.12 -14.53 10.23
C ALA A 36 11.16 -14.86 9.09
N LEU A 37 11.46 -14.44 7.86
CA LEU A 37 10.68 -14.79 6.67
C LEU A 37 10.64 -16.31 6.44
N ASP A 38 11.78 -16.98 6.60
CA ASP A 38 11.90 -18.43 6.47
C ASP A 38 11.07 -19.20 7.53
N ARG A 39 10.82 -18.58 8.70
CA ARG A 39 9.91 -19.10 9.73
C ARG A 39 8.43 -18.80 9.45
N GLY A 40 8.08 -18.12 8.36
CA GLY A 40 6.69 -17.82 8.02
C GLY A 40 6.18 -16.46 8.50
N LEU A 41 7.08 -15.52 8.83
CA LEU A 41 6.70 -14.14 9.10
C LEU A 41 6.03 -13.54 7.87
N LYS A 42 4.96 -12.80 8.08
CA LYS A 42 4.21 -12.09 7.03
C LYS A 42 4.73 -10.66 6.87
N VAL A 43 4.51 -10.09 5.68
CA VAL A 43 4.98 -8.75 5.33
C VAL A 43 3.80 -7.92 4.86
N ASP A 44 3.55 -6.78 5.51
CA ASP A 44 2.56 -5.80 5.09
C ASP A 44 3.24 -4.56 4.51
N VAL A 45 2.81 -4.12 3.34
CA VAL A 45 3.25 -2.84 2.77
C VAL A 45 2.32 -1.74 3.27
N GLY A 46 2.71 -1.05 4.31
CA GLY A 46 2.17 0.26 4.61
C GLY A 46 2.73 1.24 3.58
N HIS A 47 1.97 1.53 2.50
CA HIS A 47 2.51 2.33 1.41
C HIS A 47 2.84 3.74 1.89
N GLY A 48 1.87 4.49 2.31
CA GLY A 48 1.91 5.79 2.95
C GLY A 48 3.19 6.63 2.75
N SER A 49 3.54 7.36 3.78
CA SER A 49 4.74 8.21 3.82
C SER A 49 6.05 7.44 3.93
N HIS A 50 5.98 6.18 4.30
CA HIS A 50 7.15 5.36 4.53
C HIS A 50 7.73 4.76 3.24
N PHE A 51 6.92 4.61 2.22
CA PHE A 51 7.26 3.87 1.02
C PHE A 51 8.37 4.53 0.21
N SER A 52 9.29 3.71 -0.28
CA SER A 52 10.38 4.11 -1.17
C SER A 52 10.47 3.14 -2.35
N TYR A 53 10.27 3.65 -3.58
CA TYR A 53 10.44 2.85 -4.81
C TYR A 53 11.82 2.24 -4.92
N ARG A 54 12.84 2.99 -4.53
CA ARG A 54 14.23 2.54 -4.55
C ARG A 54 14.44 1.31 -3.67
N LEU A 55 13.88 1.32 -2.45
CA LEU A 55 14.01 0.21 -1.51
C LEU A 55 13.08 -0.94 -1.84
N ALA A 56 11.85 -0.64 -2.31
CA ALA A 56 10.92 -1.66 -2.78
C ALA A 56 11.51 -2.51 -3.91
N LYS A 57 12.14 -1.88 -4.92
CA LYS A 57 12.85 -2.59 -5.99
C LYS A 57 13.92 -3.54 -5.45
N LYS A 58 14.74 -3.08 -4.50
CA LYS A 58 15.79 -3.90 -3.89
C LYS A 58 15.22 -5.07 -3.09
N ALA A 59 14.20 -4.81 -2.29
CA ALA A 59 13.57 -5.84 -1.46
C ALA A 59 12.87 -6.92 -2.31
N ILE A 60 12.13 -6.51 -3.34
CA ILE A 60 11.48 -7.45 -4.28
C ILE A 60 12.54 -8.27 -5.03
N ALA A 61 13.61 -7.63 -5.53
CA ALA A 61 14.73 -8.32 -6.19
C ALA A 61 15.44 -9.31 -5.25
N ALA A 62 15.47 -9.04 -3.95
CA ALA A 62 15.99 -9.93 -2.92
C ALA A 62 14.99 -11.02 -2.48
N GLY A 63 13.82 -11.13 -3.16
CA GLY A 63 12.80 -12.14 -2.91
C GLY A 63 11.86 -11.84 -1.73
N ILE A 64 11.82 -10.59 -1.25
CA ILE A 64 10.86 -10.17 -0.22
C ILE A 64 9.56 -9.77 -0.92
N MET A 65 8.61 -10.71 -0.95
CA MET A 65 7.29 -10.47 -1.53
C MET A 65 6.28 -10.10 -0.44
N PRO A 66 5.47 -9.03 -0.64
CA PRO A 66 4.45 -8.66 0.32
C PRO A 66 3.37 -9.73 0.45
N THR A 67 2.88 -9.92 1.67
CA THR A 67 1.70 -10.73 1.94
C THR A 67 0.45 -9.87 1.75
N THR A 68 0.45 -8.67 2.35
CA THR A 68 -0.66 -7.70 2.29
C THR A 68 -0.16 -6.33 1.86
N LEU A 69 -1.09 -5.47 1.46
CA LEU A 69 -0.83 -4.12 1.01
C LEU A 69 -1.87 -3.17 1.62
N GLY A 70 -1.41 -2.25 2.45
CA GLY A 70 -2.18 -1.14 2.97
C GLY A 70 -1.77 0.19 2.32
N ALA A 71 -2.67 1.16 2.29
CA ALA A 71 -2.39 2.51 1.79
C ALA A 71 -1.79 3.44 2.85
N ASP A 72 -1.91 3.09 4.12
CA ASP A 72 -1.45 3.88 5.27
C ASP A 72 -2.02 5.32 5.24
N ILE A 73 -3.35 5.41 5.05
CA ILE A 73 -4.05 6.68 4.95
C ILE A 73 -4.30 7.23 6.36
N HIS A 74 -3.88 8.48 6.58
CA HIS A 74 -4.14 9.23 7.81
C HIS A 74 -4.38 10.72 7.49
N GLY A 75 -4.73 11.54 8.50
CA GLY A 75 -5.15 12.93 8.29
C GLY A 75 -4.19 13.77 7.46
N TYR A 76 -2.90 13.62 7.68
CA TYR A 76 -1.87 14.42 7.00
C TYR A 76 -1.72 14.10 5.50
N ASN A 77 -2.05 12.91 5.07
CA ASN A 77 -1.93 12.55 3.64
C ASN A 77 -3.26 12.61 2.88
N THR A 78 -4.34 12.96 3.55
CA THR A 78 -5.65 13.19 2.92
C THR A 78 -6.01 14.67 2.76
N HIS A 79 -5.23 15.58 3.33
CA HIS A 79 -5.53 17.01 3.41
C HIS A 79 -6.92 17.31 3.97
N VAL A 80 -7.38 16.51 4.89
CA VAL A 80 -8.59 16.81 5.66
C VAL A 80 -8.19 17.86 6.70
N PRO A 81 -8.82 19.02 6.72
CA PRO A 81 -8.55 20.02 7.76
C PRO A 81 -8.80 19.41 9.15
N ALA A 82 -7.91 19.72 10.08
CA ALA A 82 -8.12 19.31 11.46
C ALA A 82 -9.43 19.92 12.01
N PRO A 83 -10.20 19.18 12.83
CA PRO A 83 -11.39 19.73 13.45
C PRO A 83 -11.03 20.95 14.31
N ALA A 84 -11.87 21.99 14.23
CA ALA A 84 -11.70 23.21 15.04
C ALA A 84 -11.62 22.87 16.53
N GLY A 85 -10.67 23.47 17.24
CA GLY A 85 -10.45 23.25 18.67
C GLY A 85 -9.63 22.00 19.03
N THR A 86 -9.07 21.29 18.03
CA THR A 86 -8.10 20.21 18.28
C THR A 86 -6.67 20.78 18.33
N PRO A 87 -5.72 20.09 18.99
CA PRO A 87 -4.32 20.51 18.99
C PRO A 87 -3.74 20.64 17.57
N GLU A 88 -4.17 19.77 16.66
CA GLU A 88 -3.72 19.70 15.27
C GLU A 88 -4.17 20.91 14.43
N GLU A 89 -5.21 21.67 14.86
CA GLU A 89 -5.64 22.90 14.17
C GLU A 89 -4.52 23.94 14.08
N HIS A 90 -3.59 23.90 15.02
CA HIS A 90 -2.49 24.85 15.16
C HIS A 90 -1.15 24.30 14.68
N GLU A 91 -1.11 23.07 14.17
CA GLU A 91 0.11 22.51 13.60
C GLU A 91 0.44 23.22 12.29
N ASP A 92 1.65 23.76 12.24
CA ASP A 92 2.21 24.36 11.02
C ASP A 92 2.51 23.23 10.02
N GLU A 93 1.77 23.19 8.92
CA GLU A 93 1.92 22.16 7.88
C GLU A 93 3.35 22.11 7.34
N GLU A 94 4.08 23.23 7.27
CA GLU A 94 5.47 23.27 6.79
C GLU A 94 6.45 22.58 7.75
N ASN A 95 6.18 22.61 9.04
CA ASN A 95 7.07 22.07 10.07
C ASN A 95 6.65 20.67 10.57
N HIS A 96 5.50 20.16 10.11
CA HIS A 96 5.04 18.85 10.50
C HIS A 96 5.96 17.74 9.94
N PRO A 97 6.29 16.66 10.71
CA PRO A 97 7.13 15.56 10.23
C PRO A 97 6.65 14.91 8.92
N PHE A 98 5.36 15.04 8.64
CA PHE A 98 4.71 14.52 7.43
C PHE A 98 4.37 15.60 6.39
N ALA A 99 4.86 16.83 6.55
CA ALA A 99 4.63 17.89 5.58
C ALA A 99 5.15 17.52 4.19
N GLY A 100 4.44 17.94 3.16
CA GLY A 100 4.81 17.69 1.77
C GLY A 100 4.70 16.23 1.31
N GLN A 101 4.05 15.37 2.07
CA GLN A 101 3.82 13.98 1.68
C GLN A 101 2.91 13.88 0.46
N ALA A 102 3.22 12.91 -0.40
CA ALA A 102 2.34 12.57 -1.51
C ALA A 102 0.98 12.07 -1.02
N LYS A 103 -0.07 12.36 -1.76
CA LYS A 103 -1.40 11.81 -1.51
C LYS A 103 -1.42 10.33 -1.85
N PHE A 104 -2.08 9.53 -1.02
CA PHE A 104 -2.14 8.08 -1.18
C PHE A 104 -3.57 7.57 -1.24
N SER A 105 -3.76 6.51 -1.98
CA SER A 105 -4.98 5.70 -1.96
C SER A 105 -4.62 4.24 -2.14
N LEU A 106 -5.53 3.33 -1.79
CA LEU A 106 -5.28 1.90 -1.94
C LEU A 106 -5.06 1.52 -3.42
N VAL A 107 -5.85 2.07 -4.33
CA VAL A 107 -5.68 1.80 -5.78
C VAL A 107 -4.38 2.39 -6.33
N GLN A 108 -3.89 3.49 -5.77
CA GLN A 108 -2.57 4.02 -6.11
C GLN A 108 -1.46 3.11 -5.57
N ALA A 109 -1.58 2.62 -4.34
CA ALA A 109 -0.64 1.67 -3.78
C ALA A 109 -0.59 0.36 -4.59
N MET A 110 -1.74 -0.14 -5.05
CA MET A 110 -1.83 -1.28 -5.98
C MET A 110 -1.10 -0.97 -7.30
N SER A 111 -1.36 0.19 -7.90
CA SER A 111 -0.69 0.64 -9.13
C SER A 111 0.82 0.78 -8.96
N SER A 112 1.27 1.21 -7.77
CA SER A 112 2.70 1.28 -7.42
C SER A 112 3.35 -0.11 -7.42
N MET A 113 2.67 -1.13 -6.90
CA MET A 113 3.16 -2.51 -6.95
C MET A 113 3.23 -3.02 -8.40
N MET A 114 2.23 -2.70 -9.23
CA MET A 114 2.25 -3.06 -10.66
C MET A 114 3.40 -2.35 -11.40
N ALA A 115 3.66 -1.09 -11.12
CA ALA A 115 4.81 -0.35 -11.67
C ALA A 115 6.17 -0.93 -11.24
N LEU A 116 6.20 -1.70 -10.16
CA LEU A 116 7.37 -2.45 -9.71
C LEU A 116 7.47 -3.85 -10.34
N GLY A 117 6.54 -4.22 -11.23
CA GLY A 117 6.57 -5.45 -12.00
C GLY A 117 5.68 -6.57 -11.46
N LEU A 118 4.84 -6.32 -10.45
CA LEU A 118 3.85 -7.30 -10.02
C LEU A 118 2.64 -7.27 -10.99
N THR A 119 2.02 -8.42 -11.19
CA THR A 119 0.78 -8.50 -11.98
C THR A 119 -0.45 -8.14 -11.14
N LEU A 120 -1.55 -7.82 -11.81
CA LEU A 120 -2.82 -7.54 -11.13
C LEU A 120 -3.28 -8.74 -10.28
N GLU A 121 -3.10 -9.96 -10.79
CA GLU A 121 -3.43 -11.21 -10.10
C GLU A 121 -2.59 -11.42 -8.83
N GLN A 122 -1.38 -10.86 -8.78
CA GLN A 122 -0.55 -10.89 -7.58
C GLN A 122 -0.97 -9.81 -6.58
N VAL A 123 -1.38 -8.63 -7.06
CA VAL A 123 -1.69 -7.47 -6.22
C VAL A 123 -3.09 -7.56 -5.60
N VAL A 124 -4.11 -8.01 -6.35
CA VAL A 124 -5.49 -8.10 -5.85
C VAL A 124 -5.60 -8.95 -4.57
N PRO A 125 -5.01 -10.14 -4.47
CA PRO A 125 -5.05 -10.90 -3.23
C PRO A 125 -4.42 -10.19 -2.03
N MET A 126 -3.45 -9.30 -2.24
CA MET A 126 -2.79 -8.55 -1.15
C MET A 126 -3.74 -7.56 -0.45
N VAL A 127 -4.82 -7.16 -1.12
CA VAL A 127 -5.81 -6.20 -0.60
C VAL A 127 -7.19 -6.82 -0.37
N THR A 128 -7.34 -8.12 -0.60
CA THR A 128 -8.63 -8.83 -0.48
C THR A 128 -8.50 -10.12 0.33
N SER A 129 -8.21 -11.23 -0.31
CA SER A 129 -8.24 -12.56 0.33
C SER A 129 -7.17 -12.76 1.40
N ARG A 130 -5.95 -12.25 1.19
CA ARG A 130 -4.88 -12.41 2.18
C ARG A 130 -5.11 -11.64 3.48
N PRO A 131 -5.54 -10.34 3.47
CA PRO A 131 -5.96 -9.68 4.70
C PRO A 131 -7.12 -10.39 5.40
N ALA A 132 -8.12 -10.89 4.65
CA ALA A 132 -9.22 -11.65 5.21
C ALA A 132 -8.74 -12.96 5.89
N GLU A 133 -7.81 -13.67 5.27
CA GLU A 133 -7.17 -14.86 5.86
C GLU A 133 -6.43 -14.51 7.15
N MET A 134 -5.61 -13.47 7.14
CA MET A 134 -4.85 -13.04 8.32
C MET A 134 -5.72 -12.63 9.49
N LEU A 135 -6.90 -12.07 9.20
CA LEU A 135 -7.89 -11.68 10.21
C LEU A 135 -8.83 -12.84 10.62
N GLY A 136 -8.72 -14.01 9.99
CA GLY A 136 -9.63 -15.14 10.23
C GLY A 136 -11.03 -14.95 9.65
N LEU A 137 -11.20 -14.02 8.72
CA LEU A 137 -12.50 -13.61 8.16
C LEU A 137 -12.75 -14.12 6.73
N SER A 138 -11.99 -15.10 6.25
CA SER A 138 -12.11 -15.62 4.87
C SER A 138 -13.46 -16.30 4.57
N HIS A 139 -14.27 -16.57 5.61
CA HIS A 139 -15.61 -17.11 5.47
C HIS A 139 -16.67 -15.99 5.26
N GLU A 140 -16.33 -14.74 5.53
CA GLU A 140 -17.25 -13.60 5.44
C GLU A 140 -16.85 -12.64 4.31
N ILE A 141 -15.54 -12.34 4.15
CA ILE A 141 -15.04 -11.31 3.24
C ILE A 141 -13.81 -11.80 2.45
N GLY A 142 -13.36 -10.97 1.51
CA GLY A 142 -12.12 -11.16 0.75
C GLY A 142 -12.26 -11.98 -0.53
N ALA A 143 -13.46 -12.45 -0.87
CA ALA A 143 -13.74 -13.18 -2.11
C ALA A 143 -15.17 -12.95 -2.61
N LEU A 144 -15.39 -13.11 -3.91
CA LEU A 144 -16.70 -13.09 -4.52
C LEU A 144 -17.26 -14.51 -4.55
N LYS A 145 -18.08 -14.87 -3.55
CA LYS A 145 -18.75 -16.17 -3.45
C LYS A 145 -20.20 -16.02 -3.07
N VAL A 146 -21.05 -16.90 -3.57
CA VAL A 146 -22.46 -16.96 -3.18
C VAL A 146 -22.56 -17.22 -1.67
N GLY A 147 -23.36 -16.40 -0.98
CA GLY A 147 -23.58 -16.49 0.47
C GLY A 147 -22.63 -15.59 1.30
N MET A 148 -21.67 -14.93 0.69
CA MET A 148 -20.88 -13.87 1.34
C MET A 148 -21.59 -12.51 1.25
N ASP A 149 -21.18 -11.58 2.11
CA ASP A 149 -21.64 -10.19 2.04
C ASP A 149 -21.34 -9.59 0.67
N ALA A 150 -22.28 -8.78 0.17
CA ALA A 150 -22.14 -8.10 -1.12
C ALA A 150 -21.23 -6.86 -1.00
N ASP A 151 -19.97 -7.10 -0.62
CA ASP A 151 -18.91 -6.12 -0.55
C ASP A 151 -18.03 -6.27 -1.80
N VAL A 152 -18.22 -5.40 -2.78
CA VAL A 152 -17.57 -5.50 -4.10
C VAL A 152 -16.97 -4.16 -4.46
N SER A 153 -15.68 -4.15 -4.81
CA SER A 153 -15.03 -2.99 -5.42
C SER A 153 -14.90 -3.20 -6.92
N VAL A 154 -15.37 -2.23 -7.70
CA VAL A 154 -15.21 -2.21 -9.14
C VAL A 154 -14.15 -1.20 -9.51
N ILE A 155 -13.09 -1.69 -10.13
CA ILE A 155 -11.94 -0.89 -10.59
C ILE A 155 -11.75 -1.09 -12.09
N VAL A 156 -11.18 -0.09 -12.76
CA VAL A 156 -10.76 -0.16 -14.16
C VAL A 156 -9.25 0.03 -14.23
N GLU A 157 -8.58 -0.74 -15.06
CA GLU A 157 -7.19 -0.54 -15.43
C GLU A 157 -7.14 0.38 -16.65
N LYS A 158 -6.75 1.63 -16.42
CA LYS A 158 -6.62 2.64 -17.48
C LYS A 158 -5.21 2.55 -18.06
N GLN A 159 -5.14 2.30 -19.36
CA GLN A 159 -3.88 2.28 -20.09
C GLN A 159 -3.40 3.71 -20.36
N GLY A 160 -2.09 3.96 -20.29
CA GLY A 160 -1.48 5.26 -20.49
C GLY A 160 -0.12 5.35 -19.81
N ARG A 161 0.55 6.48 -19.99
CA ARG A 161 1.81 6.78 -19.30
C ARG A 161 1.49 7.62 -18.06
N PHE A 162 1.78 7.08 -16.88
CA PHE A 162 1.54 7.74 -15.59
C PHE A 162 2.85 7.87 -14.83
N ILE A 163 3.07 9.01 -14.17
CA ILE A 163 4.20 9.23 -13.28
C ILE A 163 3.70 9.02 -11.85
N LEU A 164 4.28 8.04 -11.17
CA LEU A 164 4.05 7.79 -9.74
C LEU A 164 5.30 8.20 -8.98
N SER A 165 5.13 8.91 -7.88
CA SER A 165 6.25 9.37 -7.04
C SER A 165 6.07 8.95 -5.58
N ASP A 166 7.19 8.73 -4.89
CA ASP A 166 7.24 8.53 -3.44
C ASP A 166 7.67 9.81 -2.70
N ASN A 167 7.75 9.74 -1.39
CA ASN A 167 8.17 10.88 -0.57
C ASN A 167 9.68 11.20 -0.66
N GLU A 168 10.48 10.36 -1.29
CA GLU A 168 11.86 10.68 -1.68
C GLU A 168 11.90 11.41 -3.04
N LYS A 169 10.73 11.69 -3.65
CA LYS A 169 10.59 12.22 -5.00
C LYS A 169 11.20 11.30 -6.07
N THR A 170 11.31 10.01 -5.76
CA THR A 170 11.69 9.00 -6.74
C THR A 170 10.48 8.74 -7.63
N GLU A 171 10.65 8.95 -8.93
CA GLU A 171 9.61 8.72 -9.91
C GLU A 171 9.74 7.34 -10.56
N VAL A 172 8.60 6.72 -10.83
CA VAL A 172 8.48 5.54 -11.67
C VAL A 172 7.40 5.78 -12.72
N VAL A 173 7.64 5.25 -13.92
CA VAL A 173 6.67 5.28 -15.00
C VAL A 173 5.82 4.02 -14.94
N ALA A 174 4.51 4.18 -14.80
CA ALA A 174 3.53 3.13 -14.94
C ALA A 174 2.87 3.22 -16.33
N ASN A 175 2.68 2.08 -16.99
CA ASN A 175 1.99 1.98 -18.27
C ASN A 175 0.49 1.83 -18.12
N SER A 176 0.03 1.59 -16.91
CA SER A 176 -1.38 1.56 -16.55
C SER A 176 -1.58 2.08 -15.12
N LEU A 177 -2.80 2.52 -14.83
CA LEU A 177 -3.22 2.99 -13.52
C LEU A 177 -4.57 2.38 -13.17
N LEU A 178 -4.72 1.86 -11.97
CA LEU A 178 -6.00 1.41 -11.44
C LEU A 178 -6.82 2.61 -10.99
N GLN A 179 -8.08 2.67 -11.42
CA GLN A 179 -9.04 3.71 -11.01
C GLN A 179 -10.28 3.06 -10.40
N PRO A 180 -10.76 3.53 -9.25
CA PRO A 180 -12.01 3.06 -8.68
C PRO A 180 -13.18 3.60 -9.53
N VAL A 181 -14.21 2.79 -9.72
CA VAL A 181 -15.45 3.17 -10.41
C VAL A 181 -16.59 3.31 -9.40
N PHE A 182 -16.84 2.27 -8.64
CA PHE A 182 -17.78 2.27 -7.52
C PHE A 182 -17.45 1.12 -6.57
N CYS A 183 -18.04 1.14 -5.39
CA CYS A 183 -18.08 -0.03 -4.52
C CYS A 183 -19.52 -0.34 -4.08
N LEU A 184 -19.75 -1.60 -3.76
CA LEU A 184 -20.89 -2.06 -3.00
C LEU A 184 -20.44 -2.34 -1.57
N ARG A 185 -21.19 -1.88 -0.60
CA ARG A 185 -21.03 -2.23 0.81
C ARG A 185 -22.36 -2.79 1.31
N ALA A 186 -22.37 -4.06 1.67
CA ALA A 186 -23.59 -4.80 2.00
C ALA A 186 -24.69 -4.59 0.93
N GLY A 187 -24.32 -4.63 -0.35
CA GLY A 187 -25.23 -4.41 -1.49
C GLY A 187 -25.58 -2.94 -1.81
N THR A 188 -25.22 -2.00 -0.97
CA THR A 188 -25.46 -0.57 -1.22
C THR A 188 -24.32 0.01 -2.07
N ARG A 189 -24.66 0.71 -3.16
CA ARG A 189 -23.68 1.30 -4.09
C ARG A 189 -23.20 2.68 -3.61
N TYR A 190 -21.89 2.88 -3.73
CA TYR A 190 -21.20 4.15 -3.54
C TYR A 190 -20.32 4.41 -4.76
N ASP A 191 -20.55 5.53 -5.43
CA ASP A 191 -19.73 5.93 -6.56
C ASP A 191 -18.38 6.48 -6.05
N ALA A 192 -17.31 6.15 -6.77
CA ALA A 192 -15.99 6.56 -6.37
C ALA A 192 -15.57 7.86 -7.06
N VAL A 193 -14.91 8.74 -6.29
CA VAL A 193 -14.24 9.93 -6.79
C VAL A 193 -12.74 9.78 -6.52
N ALA A 194 -11.93 9.84 -7.57
CA ALA A 194 -10.50 9.53 -7.50
C ALA A 194 -9.63 10.76 -7.85
N SER A 195 -9.96 11.93 -7.28
CA SER A 195 -9.30 13.21 -7.54
C SER A 195 -7.81 13.27 -7.19
N ILE A 196 -7.32 12.30 -6.41
CA ILE A 196 -5.91 12.23 -6.00
C ILE A 196 -5.04 11.36 -6.93
N LEU A 197 -5.64 10.67 -7.89
CA LEU A 197 -4.88 9.85 -8.82
C LEU A 197 -4.22 10.72 -9.89
N PRO A 198 -2.99 10.38 -10.32
CA PRO A 198 -2.32 11.14 -11.36
C PRO A 198 -3.05 11.01 -12.71
N GLU A 199 -2.98 12.07 -13.50
CA GLU A 199 -3.44 12.04 -14.89
C GLU A 199 -2.37 11.43 -15.80
N ALA A 200 -2.82 10.92 -16.96
CA ALA A 200 -1.89 10.43 -17.97
C ALA A 200 -1.06 11.60 -18.53
N VAL A 201 0.24 11.38 -18.67
CA VAL A 201 1.13 12.34 -19.33
C VAL A 201 1.32 11.98 -20.79
N ALA A 202 1.59 13.00 -21.63
CA ALA A 202 1.88 12.80 -23.04
C ALA A 202 3.08 11.86 -23.22
N ALA A 203 3.07 11.11 -24.30
CA ALA A 203 4.14 10.19 -24.67
C ALA A 203 5.42 10.93 -25.06
#